data_8986ff469400a02af56c7cfad7452aef
#
_entry.id   8986ff469400a02af56c7cfad7452aef
#
_cell.length_a   1.000
_cell.length_b   1.000
_cell.length_c   1.000
_cell.angle_alpha   90.00
_cell.angle_beta   90.00
_cell.angle_gamma   90.00
#
_symmetry.space_group_name_H-M   'P 1'
#
loop_
_entity.id
_entity.type
_entity.pdbx_description
1 polymer ?
#
loop_
_entity_poly.entity_id
_entity_poly.type
_entity_poly.pdbx_seq_one_letter_code
_entity_poly.pdbx_strand_id
1 'polypeptide(L)'
;MEQPAPVSSNQRIETLDVLRGFALLGILAMNIRAMAAPMSAYMYPYALFDYEGPSRLAYLLTTVIFDLKMMGLFSMLFGAGVLLYANKRTESGRSPSALWFRRMFVLLAIGLLHAYLIWPGDILVPYALCGILLLWWMRNRTARTLLVSAIVMLAIGAALAIAHGLAWGSMSEADRAAELELMMPTREQALGHVQLMRGSYVGFVAGNAAATFMFETLFFVLFFFWRCGGMMLLGMSLYKSGFLEGRLSSSTYARVGLIATPVGLGLAFIGALELDRVAYAMPIRALVDLWNYAGAVFASVGYAATLIWIVKRGAMAGVRRRLAAVGQMALTNYLFHSVTASVVFLGWGFGLAGRFDYAAQLLIVVAIWMVQLTVSPIWLRNFRYGPAEWLWRTLTYGRVQPMRQEARTIVALAS
;
A
#
# COMPACT_ATOMS: atom_id res chain seq x y z
N MET A 1 7.97 -7.60 -37.01
CA MET A 1 8.20 -6.87 -35.71
C MET A 1 7.69 -7.76 -34.59
N GLU A 2 8.58 -8.26 -33.72
CA GLU A 2 8.20 -9.02 -32.54
C GLU A 2 7.36 -8.13 -31.60
N GLN A 3 6.21 -8.64 -31.16
CA GLN A 3 5.32 -7.89 -30.27
C GLN A 3 5.91 -7.79 -28.84
N PRO A 4 5.66 -6.70 -28.10
CA PRO A 4 6.15 -6.56 -26.73
C PRO A 4 5.65 -7.70 -25.83
N ALA A 5 6.57 -8.41 -25.16
CA ALA A 5 6.25 -9.51 -24.25
C ALA A 5 6.51 -9.13 -22.78
N PRO A 6 5.77 -9.71 -21.82
CA PRO A 6 6.05 -9.53 -20.40
C PRO A 6 7.44 -10.09 -20.00
N VAL A 7 7.94 -9.63 -18.84
CA VAL A 7 9.19 -10.14 -18.26
C VAL A 7 9.08 -11.62 -17.96
N SER A 8 10.05 -12.44 -18.43
CA SER A 8 10.08 -13.88 -18.14
C SER A 8 10.29 -14.17 -16.65
N SER A 9 9.82 -15.34 -16.19
CA SER A 9 9.93 -15.76 -14.78
C SER A 9 11.38 -15.85 -14.29
N ASN A 10 12.33 -16.20 -15.18
CA ASN A 10 13.75 -16.33 -14.84
C ASN A 10 14.47 -15.00 -14.57
N GLN A 11 13.80 -13.85 -14.79
CA GLN A 11 14.37 -12.52 -14.60
C GLN A 11 13.78 -11.77 -13.39
N ARG A 12 13.01 -12.43 -12.55
CA ARG A 12 12.49 -11.85 -11.31
C ARG A 12 13.55 -11.84 -10.23
N ILE A 13 13.62 -10.71 -9.54
CA ILE A 13 14.46 -10.59 -8.34
C ILE A 13 13.58 -11.07 -7.16
N GLU A 14 13.84 -12.28 -6.66
CA GLU A 14 13.10 -12.90 -5.53
C GLU A 14 12.91 -11.91 -4.35
N THR A 15 13.98 -11.16 -4.05
CA THR A 15 13.97 -10.17 -2.98
C THR A 15 12.84 -9.15 -3.11
N LEU A 16 12.61 -8.60 -4.31
CA LEU A 16 11.54 -7.61 -4.52
C LEU A 16 10.15 -8.22 -4.38
N ASP A 17 9.98 -9.48 -4.77
CA ASP A 17 8.70 -10.16 -4.61
C ASP A 17 8.43 -10.47 -3.12
N VAL A 18 9.44 -10.86 -2.33
CA VAL A 18 9.34 -11.05 -0.88
C VAL A 18 8.93 -9.73 -0.19
N LEU A 19 9.63 -8.63 -0.51
CA LEU A 19 9.33 -7.30 0.03
C LEU A 19 7.90 -6.87 -0.29
N ARG A 20 7.48 -7.09 -1.54
CA ARG A 20 6.13 -6.73 -2.01
C ARG A 20 5.05 -7.54 -1.30
N GLY A 21 5.26 -8.85 -1.11
CA GLY A 21 4.33 -9.71 -0.37
C GLY A 21 4.21 -9.31 1.09
N PHE A 22 5.33 -8.99 1.76
CA PHE A 22 5.32 -8.50 3.14
C PHE A 22 4.57 -7.17 3.27
N ALA A 23 4.88 -6.19 2.40
CA ALA A 23 4.22 -4.89 2.42
C ALA A 23 2.71 -5.03 2.19
N LEU A 24 2.30 -5.87 1.23
CA LEU A 24 0.89 -6.09 0.91
C LEU A 24 0.11 -6.68 2.08
N LEU A 25 0.64 -7.71 2.74
CA LEU A 25 0.00 -8.27 3.92
C LEU A 25 -0.17 -7.22 5.01
N GLY A 26 0.88 -6.42 5.28
CA GLY A 26 0.80 -5.36 6.28
C GLY A 26 -0.16 -4.22 5.92
N ILE A 27 -0.41 -3.94 4.64
CA ILE A 27 -1.43 -2.99 4.19
C ILE A 27 -2.82 -3.42 4.66
N LEU A 28 -3.15 -4.71 4.61
CA LEU A 28 -4.44 -5.20 5.11
C LEU A 28 -4.63 -4.91 6.60
N ALA A 29 -3.57 -5.07 7.43
CA ALA A 29 -3.65 -4.83 8.87
C ALA A 29 -4.07 -3.39 9.23
N MET A 30 -3.85 -2.44 8.33
CA MET A 30 -4.34 -1.06 8.47
C MET A 30 -5.71 -0.86 7.83
N ASN A 31 -5.85 -1.33 6.59
CA ASN A 31 -7.07 -1.09 5.82
C ASN A 31 -8.30 -1.75 6.42
N ILE A 32 -8.14 -2.85 7.15
CA ILE A 32 -9.26 -3.56 7.79
C ILE A 32 -10.09 -2.64 8.69
N ARG A 33 -9.47 -1.63 9.33
CA ARG A 33 -10.16 -0.66 10.19
C ARG A 33 -11.23 0.12 9.43
N ALA A 34 -10.89 0.56 8.20
CA ALA A 34 -11.79 1.31 7.33
C ALA A 34 -12.62 0.40 6.41
N MET A 35 -12.35 -0.90 6.39
CA MET A 35 -13.17 -1.89 5.69
C MET A 35 -14.24 -2.48 6.60
N ALA A 36 -13.92 -2.66 7.89
CA ALA A 36 -14.82 -3.25 8.90
C ALA A 36 -15.71 -2.21 9.61
N ALA A 37 -15.38 -0.92 9.48
CA ALA A 37 -16.03 0.20 10.14
C ALA A 37 -15.97 1.44 9.23
N PRO A 38 -16.63 2.56 9.57
CA PRO A 38 -16.49 3.83 8.85
C PRO A 38 -15.02 4.25 8.69
N MET A 39 -14.72 4.99 7.62
CA MET A 39 -13.34 5.45 7.31
C MET A 39 -12.71 6.21 8.49
N SER A 40 -13.51 6.94 9.27
CA SER A 40 -13.04 7.63 10.48
C SER A 40 -12.44 6.69 11.53
N ALA A 41 -12.85 5.43 11.63
CA ALA A 41 -12.29 4.45 12.55
C ALA A 41 -10.82 4.11 12.25
N TYR A 42 -10.35 4.38 11.03
CA TYR A 42 -8.93 4.30 10.69
C TYR A 42 -8.11 5.35 11.47
N MET A 43 -8.64 6.54 11.62
CA MET A 43 -7.94 7.70 12.15
C MET A 43 -8.30 8.04 13.60
N TYR A 44 -9.51 7.70 14.05
CA TYR A 44 -10.06 8.05 15.36
C TYR A 44 -10.65 6.81 16.05
N PRO A 45 -9.93 6.22 17.03
CA PRO A 45 -10.33 4.93 17.61
C PRO A 45 -11.57 4.98 18.47
N TYR A 46 -11.96 6.17 18.98
CA TYR A 46 -13.10 6.33 19.88
C TYR A 46 -14.46 6.41 19.15
N ALA A 47 -14.46 6.52 17.81
CA ALA A 47 -15.67 6.79 17.03
C ALA A 47 -16.77 5.74 17.22
N LEU A 48 -16.41 4.46 17.36
CA LEU A 48 -17.39 3.36 17.31
C LEU A 48 -17.18 2.30 18.39
N PHE A 49 -15.93 1.96 18.71
CA PHE A 49 -15.60 0.86 19.61
C PHE A 49 -15.09 1.37 20.96
N ASP A 50 -15.22 0.53 21.99
CA ASP A 50 -14.56 0.77 23.26
C ASP A 50 -13.06 0.62 23.07
N TYR A 51 -12.34 1.71 23.32
CA TYR A 51 -10.90 1.81 23.07
C TYR A 51 -10.13 1.50 24.37
N GLU A 52 -10.24 0.24 24.81
CA GLU A 52 -9.62 -0.25 26.06
C GLU A 52 -9.04 -1.66 25.87
N GLY A 53 -8.23 -2.09 26.81
CA GLY A 53 -7.68 -3.46 26.87
C GLY A 53 -7.10 -3.97 25.57
N PRO A 54 -7.50 -5.18 25.10
CA PRO A 54 -6.99 -5.78 23.86
C PRO A 54 -7.27 -4.93 22.60
N SER A 55 -8.41 -4.23 22.55
CA SER A 55 -8.78 -3.39 21.41
C SER A 55 -7.83 -2.20 21.27
N ARG A 56 -7.50 -1.49 22.36
CA ARG A 56 -6.51 -0.42 22.39
C ARG A 56 -5.11 -0.94 21.99
N LEU A 57 -4.69 -2.07 22.56
CA LEU A 57 -3.40 -2.66 22.23
C LEU A 57 -3.31 -3.01 20.74
N ALA A 58 -4.33 -3.63 20.16
CA ALA A 58 -4.39 -3.97 18.75
C ALA A 58 -4.30 -2.73 17.85
N TYR A 59 -5.02 -1.66 18.21
CA TYR A 59 -4.95 -0.38 17.49
C TYR A 59 -3.55 0.23 17.54
N LEU A 60 -2.95 0.34 18.73
CA LEU A 60 -1.61 0.90 18.92
C LEU A 60 -0.55 0.07 18.17
N LEU A 61 -0.57 -1.25 18.33
CA LEU A 61 0.40 -2.14 17.66
C LEU A 61 0.30 -2.02 16.14
N THR A 62 -0.92 -2.01 15.58
CA THR A 62 -1.07 -1.87 14.14
C THR A 62 -0.65 -0.49 13.65
N THR A 63 -0.92 0.58 14.39
CA THR A 63 -0.44 1.93 14.07
C THR A 63 1.09 2.00 14.08
N VAL A 64 1.73 1.48 15.12
CA VAL A 64 3.19 1.52 15.24
C VAL A 64 3.88 0.67 14.19
N ILE A 65 3.39 -0.54 13.93
CA ILE A 65 4.09 -1.51 13.06
C ILE A 65 3.76 -1.31 11.59
N PHE A 66 2.51 -0.98 11.23
CA PHE A 66 2.05 -1.06 9.84
C PHE A 66 1.70 0.29 9.22
N ASP A 67 1.12 1.24 9.99
CA ASP A 67 0.60 2.48 9.44
C ASP A 67 1.67 3.30 8.73
N LEU A 68 1.39 3.76 7.51
CA LEU A 68 2.29 4.44 6.57
C LEU A 68 3.57 3.67 6.18
N LYS A 69 4.02 2.68 6.98
CA LYS A 69 5.25 1.91 6.72
C LYS A 69 5.05 0.94 5.56
N MET A 70 3.93 0.23 5.56
CA MET A 70 3.64 -0.76 4.51
C MET A 70 3.32 -0.09 3.18
N MET A 71 2.54 1.00 3.20
CA MET A 71 2.32 1.85 2.04
C MET A 71 3.65 2.44 1.54
N GLY A 72 4.52 2.91 2.44
CA GLY A 72 5.84 3.44 2.11
C GLY A 72 6.74 2.40 1.45
N LEU A 73 6.82 1.20 2.03
CA LEU A 73 7.58 0.09 1.44
C LEU A 73 7.03 -0.30 0.07
N PHE A 74 5.71 -0.43 -0.07
CA PHE A 74 5.08 -0.76 -1.34
C PHE A 74 5.28 0.34 -2.41
N SER A 75 5.24 1.62 -2.01
CA SER A 75 5.57 2.76 -2.87
C SER A 75 7.02 2.71 -3.36
N MET A 76 7.99 2.44 -2.47
CA MET A 76 9.39 2.27 -2.88
C MET A 76 9.54 1.16 -3.94
N LEU A 77 8.85 0.04 -3.77
CA LEU A 77 8.89 -1.09 -4.72
C LEU A 77 8.20 -0.77 -6.04
N PHE A 78 7.15 0.06 -6.03
CA PHE A 78 6.52 0.55 -7.25
C PHE A 78 7.49 1.45 -8.03
N GLY A 79 8.17 2.38 -7.36
CA GLY A 79 9.21 3.22 -7.97
C GLY A 79 10.36 2.40 -8.57
N ALA A 80 10.88 1.41 -7.86
CA ALA A 80 11.87 0.47 -8.39
C ALA A 80 11.36 -0.28 -9.63
N GLY A 81 10.07 -0.65 -9.63
CA GLY A 81 9.40 -1.31 -10.74
C GLY A 81 9.38 -0.49 -12.03
N VAL A 82 9.34 0.85 -11.94
CA VAL A 82 9.43 1.76 -13.11
C VAL A 82 10.76 1.60 -13.82
N LEU A 83 11.86 1.57 -13.05
CA LEU A 83 13.22 1.43 -13.59
C LEU A 83 13.43 0.04 -14.20
N LEU A 84 12.99 -1.01 -13.51
CA LEU A 84 13.01 -2.37 -14.04
C LEU A 84 12.28 -2.49 -15.38
N TYR A 85 11.11 -1.84 -15.46
CA TYR A 85 10.33 -1.83 -16.71
C TYR A 85 11.05 -1.06 -17.82
N ALA A 86 11.56 0.14 -17.52
CA ALA A 86 12.22 1.00 -18.50
C ALA A 86 13.50 0.33 -19.05
N ASN A 87 14.37 -0.20 -18.18
CA ASN A 87 15.65 -0.82 -18.57
C ASN A 87 15.44 -1.98 -19.54
N LYS A 88 14.54 -2.92 -19.21
CA LYS A 88 14.25 -4.08 -20.09
C LYS A 88 13.75 -3.71 -21.47
N ARG A 89 13.01 -2.61 -21.58
CA ARG A 89 12.48 -2.16 -22.88
C ARG A 89 13.54 -1.46 -23.71
N THR A 90 14.41 -0.69 -23.10
CA THR A 90 15.53 -0.05 -23.77
C THR A 90 16.48 -1.10 -24.34
N GLU A 91 16.79 -2.15 -23.58
CA GLU A 91 17.60 -3.29 -24.04
C GLU A 91 16.99 -4.00 -25.26
N SER A 92 15.66 -4.01 -25.41
CA SER A 92 14.98 -4.59 -26.58
C SER A 92 14.87 -3.65 -27.78
N GLY A 93 15.49 -2.46 -27.75
CA GLY A 93 15.50 -1.49 -28.85
C GLY A 93 14.15 -0.79 -29.10
N ARG A 94 13.20 -0.84 -28.15
CA ARG A 94 11.83 -0.31 -28.31
C ARG A 94 11.57 0.87 -27.38
N SER A 95 10.85 1.87 -27.88
CA SER A 95 10.40 2.98 -27.03
C SER A 95 9.45 2.47 -25.94
N PRO A 96 9.81 2.59 -24.66
CA PRO A 96 8.97 2.09 -23.57
C PRO A 96 7.79 3.00 -23.22
N SER A 97 7.75 4.25 -23.74
CA SER A 97 6.85 5.30 -23.25
C SER A 97 5.37 5.00 -23.49
N ALA A 98 4.97 4.72 -24.74
CA ALA A 98 3.56 4.48 -25.07
C ALA A 98 2.97 3.32 -24.28
N LEU A 99 3.74 2.22 -24.13
CA LEU A 99 3.30 1.07 -23.38
C LEU A 99 3.27 1.32 -21.87
N TRP A 100 4.19 2.19 -21.35
CA TRP A 100 4.14 2.64 -19.96
C TRP A 100 2.86 3.40 -19.66
N PHE A 101 2.54 4.42 -20.45
CA PHE A 101 1.32 5.21 -20.24
C PHE A 101 0.07 4.35 -20.37
N ARG A 102 0.01 3.46 -21.39
CA ARG A 102 -1.09 2.50 -21.49
C ARG A 102 -1.23 1.63 -20.23
N ARG A 103 -0.10 1.15 -19.68
CA ARG A 103 -0.08 0.39 -18.44
C ARG A 103 -0.62 1.17 -17.25
N MET A 104 -0.29 2.45 -17.14
CA MET A 104 -0.79 3.33 -16.08
C MET A 104 -2.26 3.69 -16.27
N PHE A 105 -2.71 3.95 -17.49
CA PHE A 105 -4.14 4.19 -17.77
C PHE A 105 -5.01 2.97 -17.47
N VAL A 106 -4.55 1.76 -17.79
CA VAL A 106 -5.26 0.53 -17.42
C VAL A 106 -5.28 0.38 -15.89
N LEU A 107 -4.17 0.67 -15.19
CA LEU A 107 -4.13 0.64 -13.72
C LEU A 107 -5.07 1.69 -13.12
N LEU A 108 -5.12 2.89 -13.69
CA LEU A 108 -6.04 3.96 -13.29
C LEU A 108 -7.50 3.50 -13.44
N ALA A 109 -7.85 2.89 -14.57
CA ALA A 109 -9.20 2.37 -14.79
C ALA A 109 -9.57 1.25 -13.78
N ILE A 110 -8.65 0.32 -13.50
CA ILE A 110 -8.85 -0.70 -12.46
C ILE A 110 -9.02 -0.03 -11.09
N GLY A 111 -8.20 0.96 -10.76
CA GLY A 111 -8.29 1.71 -9.50
C GLY A 111 -9.60 2.46 -9.36
N LEU A 112 -10.06 3.17 -10.39
CA LEU A 112 -11.35 3.87 -10.37
C LEU A 112 -12.52 2.89 -10.18
N LEU A 113 -12.54 1.76 -10.89
CA LEU A 113 -13.54 0.72 -10.67
C LEU A 113 -13.49 0.17 -9.24
N HIS A 114 -12.30 -0.05 -8.70
CA HIS A 114 -12.12 -0.51 -7.32
C HIS A 114 -12.58 0.55 -6.31
N ALA A 115 -12.18 1.82 -6.46
CA ALA A 115 -12.50 2.91 -5.56
C ALA A 115 -14.02 3.16 -5.47
N TYR A 116 -14.70 3.23 -6.61
CA TYR A 116 -16.13 3.55 -6.65
C TYR A 116 -17.04 2.35 -6.41
N LEU A 117 -16.64 1.14 -6.82
CA LEU A 117 -17.52 -0.02 -6.78
C LEU A 117 -17.21 -1.02 -5.66
N ILE A 118 -16.01 -1.00 -5.08
CA ILE A 118 -15.61 -1.99 -4.08
C ILE A 118 -15.28 -1.34 -2.75
N TRP A 119 -14.32 -0.40 -2.74
CA TRP A 119 -13.86 0.22 -1.49
C TRP A 119 -13.21 1.58 -1.74
N PRO A 120 -13.73 2.67 -1.11
CA PRO A 120 -13.28 4.05 -1.35
C PRO A 120 -11.83 4.35 -0.92
N GLY A 121 -11.21 3.50 -0.11
CA GLY A 121 -9.81 3.66 0.33
C GLY A 121 -8.77 3.13 -0.68
N ASP A 122 -9.01 3.29 -2.00
CA ASP A 122 -8.10 2.81 -3.04
C ASP A 122 -6.73 3.51 -3.02
N ILE A 123 -5.69 2.77 -3.41
CA ILE A 123 -4.34 3.30 -3.60
C ILE A 123 -3.86 3.15 -5.05
N LEU A 124 -4.58 2.41 -5.89
CA LEU A 124 -4.18 2.17 -7.27
C LEU A 124 -4.28 3.43 -8.11
N VAL A 125 -5.32 4.27 -7.86
CA VAL A 125 -5.50 5.58 -8.51
C VAL A 125 -4.32 6.51 -8.19
N PRO A 126 -3.98 6.79 -6.93
CA PRO A 126 -2.78 7.56 -6.58
C PRO A 126 -1.49 7.02 -7.20
N TYR A 127 -1.32 5.69 -7.25
CA TYR A 127 -0.13 5.08 -7.84
C TYR A 127 -0.06 5.26 -9.36
N ALA A 128 -1.18 5.09 -10.05
CA ALA A 128 -1.27 5.32 -11.48
C ALA A 128 -0.98 6.79 -11.83
N LEU A 129 -1.56 7.72 -11.07
CA LEU A 129 -1.33 9.16 -11.25
C LEU A 129 0.12 9.55 -10.97
N CYS A 130 0.74 9.07 -9.90
CA CYS A 130 2.18 9.27 -9.66
C CYS A 130 3.02 8.68 -10.80
N GLY A 131 2.64 7.52 -11.33
CA GLY A 131 3.29 6.89 -12.47
C GLY A 131 3.25 7.73 -13.74
N ILE A 132 2.13 8.41 -13.99
CA ILE A 132 1.91 9.28 -15.15
C ILE A 132 2.60 10.64 -14.97
N LEU A 133 2.34 11.30 -13.83
CA LEU A 133 2.70 12.70 -13.61
C LEU A 133 4.17 12.90 -13.20
N LEU A 134 4.76 11.91 -12.52
CA LEU A 134 6.06 12.08 -11.86
C LEU A 134 7.10 11.05 -12.32
N LEU A 135 6.84 9.75 -12.10
CA LEU A 135 7.91 8.74 -12.10
C LEU A 135 8.53 8.53 -13.48
N TRP A 136 7.72 8.58 -14.53
CA TRP A 136 8.23 8.41 -15.90
C TRP A 136 9.22 9.49 -16.29
N TRP A 137 9.00 10.72 -15.87
CA TRP A 137 9.85 11.86 -16.16
C TRP A 137 11.13 11.85 -15.34
N MET A 138 11.08 11.28 -14.14
CA MET A 138 12.21 11.19 -13.23
C MET A 138 13.11 9.97 -13.47
N ARG A 139 12.72 8.99 -14.29
CA ARG A 139 13.40 7.70 -14.45
C ARG A 139 14.86 7.78 -14.87
N ASN A 140 15.21 8.80 -15.65
CA ASN A 140 16.58 8.98 -16.17
C ASN A 140 17.49 9.77 -15.22
N ARG A 141 16.97 10.33 -14.12
CA ARG A 141 17.74 11.12 -13.16
C ARG A 141 18.70 10.25 -12.37
N THR A 142 19.77 10.88 -11.84
CA THR A 142 20.74 10.16 -11.00
C THR A 142 20.13 9.71 -9.67
N ALA A 143 20.76 8.73 -9.01
CA ALA A 143 20.31 8.28 -7.67
C ALA A 143 20.27 9.45 -6.67
N ARG A 144 21.27 10.35 -6.72
CA ARG A 144 21.33 11.55 -5.86
C ARG A 144 20.16 12.51 -6.13
N THR A 145 19.89 12.80 -7.39
CA THR A 145 18.75 13.68 -7.77
C THR A 145 17.43 13.08 -7.28
N LEU A 146 17.24 11.78 -7.48
CA LEU A 146 16.02 11.08 -7.01
C LEU A 146 15.89 11.13 -5.50
N LEU A 147 17.00 10.97 -4.75
CA LEU A 147 17.00 11.07 -3.28
C LEU A 147 16.63 12.48 -2.82
N VAL A 148 17.26 13.51 -3.39
CA VAL A 148 16.96 14.90 -3.05
C VAL A 148 15.50 15.23 -3.36
N SER A 149 15.00 14.84 -4.55
CA SER A 149 13.59 15.04 -4.91
C SER A 149 12.64 14.30 -3.98
N ALA A 150 12.99 13.09 -3.54
CA ALA A 150 12.21 12.34 -2.55
C ALA A 150 12.12 13.08 -1.21
N ILE A 151 13.25 13.58 -0.70
CA ILE A 151 13.31 14.35 0.55
C ILE A 151 12.47 15.63 0.41
N VAL A 152 12.61 16.36 -0.69
CA VAL A 152 11.84 17.60 -0.95
C VAL A 152 10.33 17.30 -0.97
N MET A 153 9.90 16.27 -1.68
CA MET A 153 8.48 15.91 -1.72
C MET A 153 7.94 15.53 -0.33
N LEU A 154 8.67 14.71 0.41
CA LEU A 154 8.27 14.34 1.77
C LEU A 154 8.23 15.55 2.70
N ALA A 155 9.18 16.48 2.56
CA ALA A 155 9.19 17.73 3.33
C ALA A 155 8.01 18.65 2.98
N ILE A 156 7.64 18.76 1.69
CA ILE A 156 6.44 19.50 1.27
C ILE A 156 5.19 18.87 1.88
N GLY A 157 5.04 17.54 1.82
CA GLY A 157 3.90 16.85 2.44
C GLY A 157 3.80 17.12 3.94
N ALA A 158 4.94 17.12 4.66
CA ALA A 158 4.99 17.48 6.07
C ALA A 158 4.63 18.96 6.29
N ALA A 159 5.14 19.88 5.47
CA ALA A 159 4.83 21.28 5.54
C ALA A 159 3.35 21.61 5.30
N LEU A 160 2.71 20.90 4.36
CA LEU A 160 1.26 21.00 4.12
C LEU A 160 0.45 20.56 5.34
N ALA A 161 0.84 19.46 5.99
CA ALA A 161 0.19 19.00 7.22
C ALA A 161 0.35 20.01 8.37
N ILE A 162 1.55 20.59 8.53
CA ILE A 162 1.80 21.67 9.52
C ILE A 162 0.95 22.88 9.18
N ALA A 163 0.95 23.35 7.94
CA ALA A 163 0.19 24.52 7.51
C ALA A 163 -1.32 24.33 7.75
N HIS A 164 -1.85 23.14 7.49
CA HIS A 164 -3.24 22.79 7.80
C HIS A 164 -3.52 22.89 9.31
N GLY A 165 -2.67 22.29 10.16
CA GLY A 165 -2.79 22.39 11.62
C GLY A 165 -2.74 23.83 12.14
N LEU A 166 -1.84 24.68 11.57
CA LEU A 166 -1.75 26.10 11.93
C LEU A 166 -2.95 26.91 11.45
N ALA A 167 -3.50 26.57 10.29
CA ALA A 167 -4.67 27.26 9.73
C ALA A 167 -5.97 26.91 10.48
N TRP A 168 -6.00 25.86 11.30
CA TRP A 168 -7.19 25.39 12.02
C TRP A 168 -7.93 26.50 12.79
N GLY A 169 -7.20 27.35 13.48
CA GLY A 169 -7.79 28.45 14.26
C GLY A 169 -8.44 29.54 13.42
N SER A 170 -8.06 29.68 12.15
CA SER A 170 -8.58 30.66 11.19
C SER A 170 -9.70 30.14 10.29
N MET A 171 -9.98 28.84 10.34
CA MET A 171 -11.08 28.22 9.61
C MET A 171 -12.44 28.69 10.14
N SER A 172 -13.45 28.75 9.27
CA SER A 172 -14.82 29.01 9.69
C SER A 172 -15.33 27.91 10.64
N GLU A 173 -16.34 28.22 11.47
CA GLU A 173 -16.93 27.20 12.34
C GLU A 173 -17.57 26.06 11.54
N ALA A 174 -18.17 26.38 10.38
CA ALA A 174 -18.76 25.41 9.47
C ALA A 174 -17.70 24.45 8.90
N ASP A 175 -16.58 24.96 8.44
CA ASP A 175 -15.48 24.14 7.89
C ASP A 175 -14.88 23.24 8.97
N ARG A 176 -14.65 23.76 10.18
CA ARG A 176 -14.16 22.97 11.31
C ARG A 176 -15.15 21.87 11.70
N ALA A 177 -16.45 22.19 11.73
CA ALA A 177 -17.48 21.21 12.06
C ALA A 177 -17.53 20.09 11.01
N ALA A 178 -17.46 20.43 9.72
CA ALA A 178 -17.45 19.45 8.64
C ALA A 178 -16.20 18.54 8.70
N GLU A 179 -15.03 19.10 9.01
CA GLU A 179 -13.83 18.31 9.15
C GLU A 179 -13.85 17.40 10.41
N LEU A 180 -14.37 17.91 11.52
CA LEU A 180 -14.56 17.10 12.73
C LEU A 180 -15.53 15.95 12.49
N GLU A 181 -16.62 16.18 11.77
CA GLU A 181 -17.56 15.12 11.38
C GLU A 181 -16.88 14.02 10.55
N LEU A 182 -16.01 14.42 9.63
CA LEU A 182 -15.27 13.48 8.79
C LEU A 182 -14.20 12.71 9.59
N MET A 183 -13.45 13.39 10.44
CA MET A 183 -12.26 12.81 11.10
C MET A 183 -12.52 12.26 12.49
N MET A 184 -13.42 12.87 13.23
CA MET A 184 -13.74 12.58 14.63
C MET A 184 -15.27 12.58 14.86
N PRO A 185 -16.03 11.77 14.10
CA PRO A 185 -17.49 11.76 14.21
C PRO A 185 -17.95 11.41 15.63
N THR A 186 -19.12 11.89 16.00
CA THR A 186 -19.84 11.38 17.17
C THR A 186 -20.21 9.91 16.95
N ARG A 187 -20.50 9.20 18.06
CA ARG A 187 -20.95 7.80 17.97
C ARG A 187 -22.21 7.63 17.11
N GLU A 188 -23.14 8.59 17.17
CA GLU A 188 -24.36 8.59 16.36
C GLU A 188 -24.05 8.70 14.86
N GLN A 189 -23.19 9.65 14.47
CA GLN A 189 -22.72 9.79 13.09
C GLN A 189 -21.99 8.53 12.59
N ALA A 190 -21.12 7.96 13.42
CA ALA A 190 -20.42 6.72 13.09
C ALA A 190 -21.40 5.54 12.90
N LEU A 191 -22.44 5.43 13.73
CA LEU A 191 -23.50 4.41 13.59
C LEU A 191 -24.34 4.64 12.32
N GLY A 192 -24.61 5.90 11.94
CA GLY A 192 -25.25 6.23 10.66
C GLY A 192 -24.46 5.71 9.47
N HIS A 193 -23.12 5.89 9.47
CA HIS A 193 -22.26 5.31 8.44
C HIS A 193 -22.24 3.77 8.48
N VAL A 194 -22.30 3.14 9.65
CA VAL A 194 -22.43 1.67 9.74
C VAL A 194 -23.74 1.20 9.11
N GLN A 195 -24.84 1.94 9.30
CA GLN A 195 -26.13 1.62 8.67
C GLN A 195 -26.04 1.72 7.14
N LEU A 196 -25.35 2.75 6.62
CA LEU A 196 -25.06 2.87 5.18
C LEU A 196 -24.27 1.65 4.67
N MET A 197 -23.24 1.23 5.39
CA MET A 197 -22.41 0.06 5.03
C MET A 197 -23.24 -1.24 5.03
N ARG A 198 -24.21 -1.38 5.95
CA ARG A 198 -25.10 -2.55 6.06
C ARG A 198 -26.32 -2.48 5.14
N GLY A 199 -26.52 -1.35 4.49
CA GLY A 199 -27.62 -1.11 3.56
C GLY A 199 -27.45 -1.81 2.22
N SER A 200 -28.23 -1.36 1.22
CA SER A 200 -28.12 -1.89 -0.13
C SER A 200 -26.80 -1.51 -0.78
N TYR A 201 -26.32 -2.35 -1.72
CA TYR A 201 -25.09 -2.06 -2.47
C TYR A 201 -25.17 -0.74 -3.22
N VAL A 202 -26.27 -0.46 -3.88
CA VAL A 202 -26.50 0.82 -4.60
C VAL A 202 -26.44 2.00 -3.65
N GLY A 203 -27.09 1.90 -2.48
CA GLY A 203 -27.03 2.92 -1.44
C GLY A 203 -25.62 3.16 -0.91
N PHE A 204 -24.84 2.09 -0.69
CA PHE A 204 -23.45 2.19 -0.28
C PHE A 204 -22.58 2.91 -1.34
N VAL A 205 -22.68 2.52 -2.61
CA VAL A 205 -21.94 3.13 -3.72
C VAL A 205 -22.31 4.61 -3.87
N ALA A 206 -23.61 4.93 -3.90
CA ALA A 206 -24.08 6.30 -4.05
C ALA A 206 -23.70 7.17 -2.84
N GLY A 207 -23.84 6.65 -1.62
CA GLY A 207 -23.50 7.38 -0.39
C GLY A 207 -22.01 7.68 -0.22
N ASN A 208 -21.13 6.83 -0.80
CA ASN A 208 -19.67 7.03 -0.74
C ASN A 208 -19.10 7.77 -1.95
N ALA A 209 -19.85 8.03 -3.02
CA ALA A 209 -19.33 8.57 -4.27
C ALA A 209 -18.61 9.93 -4.08
N ALA A 210 -19.19 10.85 -3.30
CA ALA A 210 -18.58 12.16 -3.02
C ALA A 210 -17.30 12.03 -2.20
N ALA A 211 -17.29 11.19 -1.16
CA ALA A 211 -16.12 10.93 -0.34
C ALA A 211 -15.00 10.27 -1.16
N THR A 212 -15.36 9.32 -2.04
CA THR A 212 -14.41 8.70 -2.98
C THR A 212 -13.81 9.74 -3.92
N PHE A 213 -14.62 10.62 -4.50
CA PHE A 213 -14.14 11.68 -5.36
C PHE A 213 -13.17 12.61 -4.62
N MET A 214 -13.51 13.03 -3.41
CA MET A 214 -12.64 13.86 -2.57
C MET A 214 -11.32 13.14 -2.24
N PHE A 215 -11.38 11.84 -1.93
CA PHE A 215 -10.20 11.04 -1.62
C PHE A 215 -9.25 10.93 -2.83
N GLU A 216 -9.78 10.70 -4.03
CA GLU A 216 -9.00 10.53 -5.25
C GLU A 216 -8.55 11.87 -5.88
N THR A 217 -9.08 13.01 -5.44
CA THR A 217 -8.72 14.34 -5.94
C THR A 217 -8.03 15.17 -4.88
N LEU A 218 -8.75 15.65 -3.87
CA LEU A 218 -8.22 16.57 -2.86
C LEU A 218 -7.13 15.91 -2.01
N PHE A 219 -7.40 14.71 -1.46
CA PHE A 219 -6.41 13.98 -0.67
C PHE A 219 -5.23 13.52 -1.52
N PHE A 220 -5.44 13.22 -2.80
CA PHE A 220 -4.33 12.96 -3.70
C PHE A 220 -3.38 14.15 -3.77
N VAL A 221 -3.90 15.35 -4.03
CA VAL A 221 -3.09 16.58 -4.18
C VAL A 221 -2.43 16.99 -2.85
N LEU A 222 -3.14 16.88 -1.74
CA LEU A 222 -2.65 17.34 -0.43
C LEU A 222 -1.76 16.34 0.28
N PHE A 223 -1.95 15.03 0.05
CA PHE A 223 -1.24 13.99 0.81
C PHE A 223 -0.57 12.95 -0.08
N PHE A 224 -1.33 12.18 -0.91
CA PHE A 224 -0.79 11.01 -1.59
C PHE A 224 0.29 11.34 -2.61
N PHE A 225 0.14 12.43 -3.37
CA PHE A 225 1.15 12.84 -4.35
C PHE A 225 2.52 13.06 -3.70
N TRP A 226 2.55 13.76 -2.58
CA TRP A 226 3.79 14.06 -1.87
C TRP A 226 4.32 12.84 -1.12
N ARG A 227 3.46 12.13 -0.42
CA ARG A 227 3.84 10.97 0.39
C ARG A 227 4.21 9.77 -0.48
N CYS A 228 3.32 9.30 -1.35
CA CYS A 228 3.58 8.16 -2.22
C CYS A 228 4.64 8.49 -3.26
N GLY A 229 4.54 9.64 -3.92
CA GLY A 229 5.52 10.10 -4.92
C GLY A 229 6.93 10.21 -4.31
N GLY A 230 7.06 10.82 -3.13
CA GLY A 230 8.33 10.91 -2.40
C GLY A 230 8.91 9.53 -2.08
N MET A 231 8.11 8.60 -1.54
CA MET A 231 8.54 7.23 -1.27
C MET A 231 8.86 6.44 -2.55
N MET A 232 8.14 6.68 -3.65
CA MET A 232 8.45 6.07 -4.96
C MET A 232 9.79 6.57 -5.50
N LEU A 233 10.09 7.87 -5.41
CA LEU A 233 11.39 8.43 -5.81
C LEU A 233 12.52 7.91 -4.92
N LEU A 234 12.29 7.77 -3.61
CA LEU A 234 13.23 7.13 -2.69
C LEU A 234 13.51 5.68 -3.15
N GLY A 235 12.47 4.93 -3.50
CA GLY A 235 12.61 3.58 -4.04
C GLY A 235 13.40 3.52 -5.35
N MET A 236 13.19 4.47 -6.25
CA MET A 236 14.01 4.59 -7.48
C MET A 236 15.47 4.89 -7.16
N SER A 237 15.75 5.76 -6.20
CA SER A 237 17.11 6.06 -5.73
C SER A 237 17.78 4.82 -5.14
N LEU A 238 17.11 4.13 -4.23
CA LEU A 238 17.60 2.92 -3.57
C LEU A 238 17.78 1.75 -4.56
N TYR A 239 16.98 1.69 -5.61
CA TYR A 239 17.18 0.73 -6.68
C TYR A 239 18.45 1.05 -7.49
N LYS A 240 18.64 2.31 -7.92
CA LYS A 240 19.83 2.73 -8.68
C LYS A 240 21.13 2.58 -7.88
N SER A 241 21.08 2.71 -6.55
CA SER A 241 22.24 2.44 -5.67
C SER A 241 22.53 0.95 -5.45
N GLY A 242 21.70 0.05 -5.98
CA GLY A 242 21.81 -1.39 -5.77
C GLY A 242 21.26 -1.87 -4.41
N PHE A 243 20.73 -0.97 -3.58
CA PHE A 243 20.20 -1.33 -2.26
C PHE A 243 19.02 -2.29 -2.36
N LEU A 244 17.97 -1.95 -3.13
CA LEU A 244 16.80 -2.82 -3.27
C LEU A 244 17.05 -4.11 -4.05
N GLU A 245 18.14 -4.19 -4.81
CA GLU A 245 18.55 -5.40 -5.52
C GLU A 245 19.39 -6.36 -4.66
N GLY A 246 19.71 -5.99 -3.42
CA GLY A 246 20.53 -6.83 -2.55
C GLY A 246 22.02 -6.82 -2.90
N ARG A 247 22.53 -5.82 -3.65
CA ARG A 247 23.93 -5.77 -4.11
C ARG A 247 24.95 -5.40 -3.02
N LEU A 248 24.50 -4.74 -1.94
CA LEU A 248 25.37 -4.33 -0.85
C LEU A 248 25.78 -5.51 0.05
N SER A 249 26.73 -5.29 0.95
CA SER A 249 27.19 -6.33 1.87
C SER A 249 26.08 -6.74 2.86
N SER A 250 26.11 -7.99 3.31
CA SER A 250 25.14 -8.49 4.31
C SER A 250 25.23 -7.69 5.62
N SER A 251 26.42 -7.24 5.99
CA SER A 251 26.64 -6.39 7.17
C SER A 251 26.00 -5.00 7.04
N THR A 252 26.00 -4.43 5.84
CA THR A 252 25.31 -3.15 5.56
C THR A 252 23.80 -3.28 5.80
N TYR A 253 23.17 -4.33 5.25
CA TYR A 253 21.75 -4.56 5.46
C TYR A 253 21.41 -4.83 6.92
N ALA A 254 22.24 -5.63 7.62
CA ALA A 254 22.06 -5.87 9.05
C ALA A 254 22.11 -4.57 9.85
N ARG A 255 23.10 -3.71 9.60
CA ARG A 255 23.24 -2.41 10.30
C ARG A 255 22.06 -1.48 10.00
N VAL A 256 21.70 -1.32 8.74
CA VAL A 256 20.55 -0.47 8.35
C VAL A 256 19.26 -0.99 8.98
N GLY A 257 19.00 -2.30 8.93
CA GLY A 257 17.83 -2.92 9.55
C GLY A 257 17.80 -2.71 11.07
N LEU A 258 18.94 -2.93 11.73
CA LEU A 258 19.07 -2.79 13.20
C LEU A 258 18.93 -1.34 13.69
N ILE A 259 19.27 -0.36 12.88
CA ILE A 259 19.18 1.05 13.25
C ILE A 259 17.86 1.67 12.78
N ALA A 260 17.54 1.55 11.48
CA ALA A 260 16.41 2.27 10.90
C ALA A 260 15.06 1.71 11.38
N THR A 261 14.96 0.39 11.63
CA THR A 261 13.71 -0.19 12.12
C THR A 261 13.36 0.30 13.52
N PRO A 262 14.23 0.18 14.56
CA PRO A 262 13.91 0.68 15.90
C PRO A 262 13.71 2.19 15.93
N VAL A 263 14.51 2.97 15.20
CA VAL A 263 14.34 4.44 15.12
C VAL A 263 12.95 4.76 14.56
N GLY A 264 12.58 4.15 13.44
CA GLY A 264 11.29 4.40 12.80
C GLY A 264 10.10 3.96 13.66
N LEU A 265 10.18 2.80 14.30
CA LEU A 265 9.14 2.29 15.20
C LEU A 265 9.09 3.11 16.50
N GLY A 266 10.23 3.56 17.03
CA GLY A 266 10.29 4.42 18.22
C GLY A 266 9.61 5.76 18.00
N LEU A 267 9.90 6.43 16.86
CA LEU A 267 9.20 7.66 16.47
C LEU A 267 7.70 7.44 16.33
N ALA A 268 7.28 6.36 15.65
CA ALA A 268 5.87 6.03 15.49
C ALA A 268 5.19 5.71 16.84
N PHE A 269 5.90 5.06 17.75
CA PHE A 269 5.39 4.76 19.09
C PHE A 269 5.20 6.02 19.93
N ILE A 270 6.19 6.96 19.90
CA ILE A 270 6.05 8.27 20.55
C ILE A 270 4.81 8.98 19.99
N GLY A 271 4.66 9.07 18.67
CA GLY A 271 3.51 9.68 18.03
C GLY A 271 2.18 9.03 18.44
N ALA A 272 2.12 7.70 18.49
CA ALA A 272 0.92 6.98 18.90
C ALA A 272 0.53 7.25 20.36
N LEU A 273 1.50 7.30 21.26
CA LEU A 273 1.26 7.62 22.68
C LEU A 273 0.83 9.09 22.87
N GLU A 274 1.44 10.03 22.13
CA GLU A 274 1.05 11.43 22.19
C GLU A 274 -0.33 11.68 21.62
N LEU A 275 -0.72 11.01 20.50
CA LEU A 275 -2.09 11.05 19.97
C LEU A 275 -3.09 10.55 20.99
N ASP A 276 -2.77 9.45 21.66
CA ASP A 276 -3.62 8.87 22.70
C ASP A 276 -3.76 9.83 23.90
N ARG A 277 -2.65 10.47 24.32
CA ARG A 277 -2.63 11.46 25.41
C ARG A 277 -3.49 12.70 25.13
N VAL A 278 -3.50 13.17 23.86
CA VAL A 278 -4.32 14.33 23.46
C VAL A 278 -5.69 13.94 22.94
N ALA A 279 -6.11 12.68 23.11
CA ALA A 279 -7.39 12.13 22.65
C ALA A 279 -7.67 12.46 21.17
N TYR A 280 -6.62 12.50 20.34
CA TYR A 280 -6.69 12.83 18.92
C TYR A 280 -7.20 14.23 18.59
N ALA A 281 -7.21 15.14 19.56
CA ALA A 281 -7.78 16.49 19.42
C ALA A 281 -7.05 17.34 18.37
N MET A 282 -7.84 18.05 17.54
CA MET A 282 -7.32 19.06 16.61
C MET A 282 -7.07 20.39 17.36
N PRO A 283 -6.09 21.22 16.96
CA PRO A 283 -5.12 21.05 15.86
C PRO A 283 -3.85 20.28 16.22
N ILE A 284 -3.65 19.91 17.47
CA ILE A 284 -2.40 19.30 17.98
C ILE A 284 -2.09 18.01 17.23
N ARG A 285 -3.12 17.26 16.88
CA ARG A 285 -3.01 16.03 16.11
C ARG A 285 -2.15 16.19 14.85
N ALA A 286 -2.34 17.25 14.06
CA ALA A 286 -1.60 17.47 12.82
C ALA A 286 -0.08 17.54 13.04
N LEU A 287 0.36 18.04 14.20
CA LEU A 287 1.78 18.09 14.57
C LEU A 287 2.27 16.74 15.11
N VAL A 288 1.45 16.05 15.90
CA VAL A 288 1.80 14.75 16.47
C VAL A 288 1.89 13.67 15.39
N ASP A 289 1.05 13.71 14.37
CA ASP A 289 1.10 12.77 13.23
C ASP A 289 2.45 12.83 12.48
N LEU A 290 3.22 13.92 12.59
CA LEU A 290 4.56 14.03 12.01
C LEU A 290 5.57 13.03 12.59
N TRP A 291 5.40 12.59 13.83
CA TRP A 291 6.23 11.53 14.40
C TRP A 291 6.09 10.23 13.60
N ASN A 292 4.85 9.83 13.35
CA ASN A 292 4.58 8.64 12.54
C ASN A 292 4.95 8.87 11.07
N TYR A 293 4.71 10.08 10.53
CA TYR A 293 5.08 10.42 9.15
C TYR A 293 6.57 10.26 8.90
N ALA A 294 7.43 10.80 9.78
CA ALA A 294 8.88 10.65 9.70
C ALA A 294 9.33 9.21 10.03
N GLY A 295 8.80 8.65 11.12
CA GLY A 295 9.11 7.29 11.56
C GLY A 295 8.84 6.23 10.49
N ALA A 296 7.78 6.42 9.71
CA ALA A 296 7.44 5.49 8.65
C ALA A 296 8.45 5.47 7.50
N VAL A 297 9.17 6.55 7.22
CA VAL A 297 10.26 6.56 6.23
C VAL A 297 11.39 5.65 6.70
N PHE A 298 11.88 5.85 7.93
CA PHE A 298 12.94 5.03 8.50
C PHE A 298 12.53 3.56 8.62
N ALA A 299 11.34 3.28 9.15
CA ALA A 299 10.87 1.91 9.30
C ALA A 299 10.67 1.20 7.96
N SER A 300 10.18 1.88 6.91
CA SER A 300 10.06 1.28 5.57
C SER A 300 11.41 0.86 5.00
N VAL A 301 12.45 1.70 5.14
CA VAL A 301 13.82 1.38 4.73
C VAL A 301 14.40 0.27 5.62
N GLY A 302 14.16 0.33 6.91
CA GLY A 302 14.57 -0.69 7.88
C GLY A 302 13.98 -2.07 7.58
N TYR A 303 12.68 -2.14 7.30
CA TYR A 303 12.00 -3.38 6.90
C TYR A 303 12.58 -3.95 5.60
N ALA A 304 12.80 -3.08 4.60
CA ALA A 304 13.46 -3.50 3.37
C ALA A 304 14.84 -4.10 3.65
N ALA A 305 15.66 -3.42 4.45
CA ALA A 305 17.01 -3.89 4.82
C ALA A 305 16.97 -5.23 5.56
N THR A 306 16.11 -5.36 6.56
CA THR A 306 15.97 -6.59 7.37
C THR A 306 15.54 -7.77 6.52
N LEU A 307 14.54 -7.60 5.65
CA LEU A 307 14.08 -8.66 4.77
C LEU A 307 15.13 -9.04 3.72
N ILE A 308 15.84 -8.07 3.13
CA ILE A 308 16.95 -8.34 2.21
C ILE A 308 18.06 -9.11 2.94
N TRP A 309 18.39 -8.74 4.15
CA TRP A 309 19.37 -9.46 4.97
C TRP A 309 18.95 -10.92 5.22
N ILE A 310 17.68 -11.17 5.56
CA ILE A 310 17.13 -12.53 5.74
C ILE A 310 17.23 -13.33 4.44
N VAL A 311 16.90 -12.72 3.30
CA VAL A 311 17.01 -13.36 1.97
C VAL A 311 18.47 -13.72 1.66
N LYS A 312 19.41 -12.79 1.88
CA LYS A 312 20.85 -13.01 1.64
C LYS A 312 21.44 -14.10 2.52
N ARG A 313 20.92 -14.28 3.73
CA ARG A 313 21.32 -15.36 4.64
C ARG A 313 20.70 -16.72 4.28
N GLY A 314 19.83 -16.79 3.31
CA GLY A 314 19.11 -18.01 2.97
C GLY A 314 18.14 -18.47 4.05
N ALA A 315 17.90 -17.66 5.10
CA ALA A 315 17.03 -17.99 6.22
C ALA A 315 15.55 -18.01 5.83
N MET A 316 14.74 -18.73 6.60
CA MET A 316 13.27 -18.76 6.48
C MET A 316 12.75 -19.10 5.07
N ALA A 317 13.39 -20.04 4.36
CA ALA A 317 13.09 -20.36 2.96
C ALA A 317 11.61 -20.65 2.67
N GLY A 318 10.91 -21.33 3.60
CA GLY A 318 9.47 -21.62 3.50
C GLY A 318 8.61 -20.35 3.52
N VAL A 319 8.89 -19.43 4.44
CA VAL A 319 8.18 -18.15 4.58
C VAL A 319 8.48 -17.26 3.39
N ARG A 320 9.74 -17.13 2.99
CA ARG A 320 10.15 -16.33 1.81
C ARG A 320 9.44 -16.77 0.54
N ARG A 321 9.37 -18.08 0.26
CA ARG A 321 8.66 -18.61 -0.92
C ARG A 321 7.18 -18.22 -0.92
N ARG A 322 6.53 -18.27 0.24
CA ARG A 322 5.11 -17.88 0.40
C ARG A 322 4.93 -16.38 0.21
N LEU A 323 5.77 -15.56 0.85
CA LEU A 323 5.74 -14.10 0.66
C LEU A 323 6.03 -13.71 -0.79
N ALA A 324 7.01 -14.33 -1.43
CA ALA A 324 7.31 -14.08 -2.85
C ALA A 324 6.11 -14.42 -3.75
N ALA A 325 5.40 -15.52 -3.46
CA ALA A 325 4.20 -15.87 -4.21
C ALA A 325 3.07 -14.84 -4.03
N VAL A 326 2.84 -14.37 -2.81
CA VAL A 326 1.89 -13.28 -2.52
C VAL A 326 2.30 -12.01 -3.28
N GLY A 327 3.59 -11.65 -3.26
CA GLY A 327 4.12 -10.46 -3.95
C GLY A 327 4.08 -10.55 -5.48
N GLN A 328 4.19 -11.76 -6.06
CA GLN A 328 4.00 -11.99 -7.48
C GLN A 328 2.55 -11.78 -7.93
N MET A 329 1.60 -11.98 -7.03
CA MET A 329 0.16 -11.80 -7.22
C MET A 329 -0.34 -10.56 -6.45
N ALA A 330 0.47 -9.50 -6.37
CA ALA A 330 0.20 -8.36 -5.50
C ALA A 330 -1.13 -7.65 -5.82
N LEU A 331 -1.44 -7.43 -7.10
CA LEU A 331 -2.70 -6.80 -7.51
C LEU A 331 -3.90 -7.70 -7.22
N THR A 332 -3.79 -8.99 -7.52
CA THR A 332 -4.83 -9.98 -7.20
C THR A 332 -5.08 -10.05 -5.70
N ASN A 333 -4.02 -10.14 -4.91
CA ASN A 333 -4.13 -10.23 -3.45
C ASN A 333 -4.63 -8.92 -2.82
N TYR A 334 -4.30 -7.76 -3.40
CA TYR A 334 -4.85 -6.46 -2.97
C TYR A 334 -6.37 -6.38 -3.21
N LEU A 335 -6.81 -6.71 -4.43
CA LEU A 335 -8.25 -6.74 -4.74
C LEU A 335 -8.98 -7.81 -3.92
N PHE A 336 -8.34 -8.94 -3.63
CA PHE A 336 -8.89 -9.98 -2.76
C PHE A 336 -9.14 -9.46 -1.35
N HIS A 337 -8.28 -8.60 -0.78
CA HIS A 337 -8.54 -7.95 0.52
C HIS A 337 -9.88 -7.22 0.51
N SER A 338 -10.05 -6.33 -0.47
CA SER A 338 -11.23 -5.46 -0.54
C SER A 338 -12.50 -6.25 -0.86
N VAL A 339 -12.44 -7.20 -1.79
CA VAL A 339 -13.61 -8.05 -2.13
C VAL A 339 -14.01 -8.90 -0.93
N THR A 340 -13.04 -9.55 -0.26
CA THR A 340 -13.33 -10.36 0.94
C THR A 340 -13.91 -9.52 2.05
N ALA A 341 -13.31 -8.35 2.33
CA ALA A 341 -13.82 -7.43 3.33
C ALA A 341 -15.23 -6.92 2.98
N SER A 342 -15.49 -6.60 1.71
CA SER A 342 -16.82 -6.19 1.27
C SER A 342 -17.86 -7.29 1.46
N VAL A 343 -17.54 -8.55 1.15
CA VAL A 343 -18.42 -9.71 1.42
C VAL A 343 -18.66 -9.88 2.91
N VAL A 344 -17.64 -9.70 3.75
CA VAL A 344 -17.80 -9.87 5.21
C VAL A 344 -18.58 -8.72 5.84
N PHE A 345 -18.28 -7.47 5.45
CA PHE A 345 -18.74 -6.32 6.21
C PHE A 345 -19.96 -5.60 5.61
N LEU A 346 -20.09 -5.55 4.27
CA LEU A 346 -21.16 -4.81 3.63
C LEU A 346 -22.49 -5.59 3.60
N GLY A 347 -23.60 -4.84 3.49
CA GLY A 347 -24.96 -5.40 3.56
C GLY A 347 -25.34 -6.34 2.42
N TRP A 348 -24.68 -6.28 1.27
CA TRP A 348 -24.86 -7.23 0.19
C TRP A 348 -24.18 -8.60 0.42
N GLY A 349 -23.31 -8.68 1.44
CA GLY A 349 -22.71 -9.92 1.93
C GLY A 349 -23.26 -10.28 3.32
N PHE A 350 -22.37 -10.44 4.31
CA PHE A 350 -22.79 -10.81 5.68
C PHE A 350 -23.22 -9.62 6.55
N GLY A 351 -22.99 -8.36 6.14
CA GLY A 351 -23.44 -7.17 6.84
C GLY A 351 -22.84 -6.98 8.23
N LEU A 352 -21.59 -7.40 8.45
CA LEU A 352 -20.93 -7.41 9.77
C LEU A 352 -20.17 -6.11 10.11
N ALA A 353 -20.31 -5.04 9.31
CA ALA A 353 -19.67 -3.76 9.60
C ALA A 353 -19.97 -3.28 11.02
N GLY A 354 -18.97 -2.76 11.72
CA GLY A 354 -19.11 -2.24 13.09
C GLY A 354 -19.42 -3.28 14.17
N ARG A 355 -19.30 -4.59 13.89
CA ARG A 355 -19.52 -5.65 14.90
C ARG A 355 -18.24 -6.12 15.59
N PHE A 356 -17.09 -5.89 14.98
CA PHE A 356 -15.80 -6.38 15.46
C PHE A 356 -14.93 -5.21 15.88
N ASP A 357 -14.46 -5.22 17.11
CA ASP A 357 -13.47 -4.28 17.62
C ASP A 357 -12.10 -4.48 16.97
N TYR A 358 -11.12 -3.63 17.28
CA TYR A 358 -9.80 -3.70 16.66
C TYR A 358 -9.05 -5.01 16.90
N ALA A 359 -9.26 -5.66 18.05
CA ALA A 359 -8.64 -6.95 18.34
C ALA A 359 -9.25 -8.07 17.49
N ALA A 360 -10.57 -8.11 17.38
CA ALA A 360 -11.27 -9.08 16.55
C ALA A 360 -11.00 -8.88 15.05
N GLN A 361 -10.85 -7.63 14.59
CA GLN A 361 -10.43 -7.33 13.22
C GLN A 361 -9.07 -7.94 12.88
N LEU A 362 -8.10 -7.97 13.81
CA LEU A 362 -6.80 -8.61 13.59
C LEU A 362 -6.91 -10.12 13.41
N LEU A 363 -7.85 -10.79 14.06
CA LEU A 363 -8.09 -12.22 13.82
C LEU A 363 -8.57 -12.47 12.39
N ILE A 364 -9.42 -11.59 11.87
CA ILE A 364 -9.87 -11.64 10.46
C ILE A 364 -8.67 -11.41 9.51
N VAL A 365 -7.81 -10.45 9.82
CA VAL A 365 -6.57 -10.19 9.04
C VAL A 365 -5.70 -11.44 9.00
N VAL A 366 -5.45 -12.09 10.15
CA VAL A 366 -4.66 -13.32 10.22
C VAL A 366 -5.29 -14.42 9.39
N ALA A 367 -6.61 -14.60 9.45
CA ALA A 367 -7.32 -15.59 8.63
C ALA A 367 -7.12 -15.34 7.12
N ILE A 368 -7.25 -14.08 6.68
CA ILE A 368 -6.99 -13.70 5.27
C ILE A 368 -5.52 -13.94 4.89
N TRP A 369 -4.56 -13.60 5.75
CA TRP A 369 -3.15 -13.88 5.52
C TRP A 369 -2.87 -15.37 5.35
N MET A 370 -3.48 -16.23 6.17
CA MET A 370 -3.34 -17.69 6.07
C MET A 370 -3.84 -18.21 4.72
N VAL A 371 -4.98 -17.69 4.25
CA VAL A 371 -5.50 -18.02 2.91
C VAL A 371 -4.51 -17.59 1.82
N GLN A 372 -4.05 -16.35 1.84
CA GLN A 372 -3.15 -15.82 0.80
C GLN A 372 -1.79 -16.52 0.78
N LEU A 373 -1.19 -16.77 1.95
CA LEU A 373 0.09 -17.48 2.09
C LEU A 373 0.01 -18.96 1.68
N THR A 374 -1.21 -19.51 1.60
CA THR A 374 -1.45 -20.89 1.17
C THR A 374 -1.86 -20.94 -0.31
N VAL A 375 -2.83 -20.12 -0.71
CA VAL A 375 -3.42 -20.18 -2.07
C VAL A 375 -2.46 -19.62 -3.11
N SER A 376 -1.75 -18.50 -2.83
CA SER A 376 -0.87 -17.89 -3.83
C SER A 376 0.24 -18.83 -4.33
N PRO A 377 0.98 -19.58 -3.47
CA PRO A 377 1.94 -20.55 -3.96
C PRO A 377 1.31 -21.71 -4.75
N ILE A 378 0.12 -22.18 -4.34
CA ILE A 378 -0.60 -23.26 -5.04
C ILE A 378 -1.02 -22.79 -6.43
N TRP A 379 -1.59 -21.60 -6.53
CA TRP A 379 -1.98 -20.98 -7.80
C TRP A 379 -0.81 -20.87 -8.76
N LEU A 380 0.32 -20.34 -8.30
CA LEU A 380 1.52 -20.13 -9.11
C LEU A 380 2.24 -21.43 -9.53
N ARG A 381 1.83 -22.60 -9.06
CA ARG A 381 2.31 -23.88 -9.63
C ARG A 381 1.78 -24.13 -11.02
N ASN A 382 0.55 -23.68 -11.31
CA ASN A 382 -0.16 -23.96 -12.56
C ASN A 382 -0.27 -22.73 -13.46
N PHE A 383 -0.20 -21.51 -12.89
CA PHE A 383 -0.45 -20.25 -13.58
C PHE A 383 0.75 -19.31 -13.48
N ARG A 384 0.98 -18.55 -14.55
CA ARG A 384 2.11 -17.60 -14.66
C ARG A 384 1.88 -16.32 -13.85
N TYR A 385 0.63 -15.92 -13.66
CA TYR A 385 0.20 -14.66 -13.07
C TYR A 385 -1.03 -14.88 -12.18
N GLY A 386 -1.27 -13.98 -11.24
CA GLY A 386 -2.58 -13.84 -10.63
C GLY A 386 -3.63 -13.36 -11.65
N PRO A 387 -4.93 -13.60 -11.41
CA PRO A 387 -5.99 -13.19 -12.33
C PRO A 387 -5.98 -11.69 -12.68
N ALA A 388 -5.81 -10.82 -11.69
CA ALA A 388 -5.78 -9.37 -11.91
C ALA A 388 -4.51 -8.91 -12.64
N GLU A 389 -3.34 -9.50 -12.35
CA GLU A 389 -2.11 -9.25 -13.11
C GLU A 389 -2.24 -9.70 -14.57
N TRP A 390 -2.89 -10.83 -14.79
CA TRP A 390 -3.15 -11.33 -16.14
C TRP A 390 -4.05 -10.38 -16.93
N LEU A 391 -5.15 -9.92 -16.33
CA LEU A 391 -6.06 -8.94 -16.93
C LEU A 391 -5.31 -7.63 -17.24
N TRP A 392 -4.61 -7.08 -16.26
CA TRP A 392 -3.82 -5.85 -16.43
C TRP A 392 -2.81 -5.98 -17.58
N ARG A 393 -2.10 -7.11 -17.67
CA ARG A 393 -1.15 -7.38 -18.76
C ARG A 393 -1.85 -7.52 -20.10
N THR A 394 -2.92 -8.30 -20.18
CA THR A 394 -3.71 -8.49 -21.39
C THR A 394 -4.18 -7.15 -21.97
N LEU A 395 -4.76 -6.29 -21.14
CA LEU A 395 -5.20 -4.96 -21.53
C LEU A 395 -4.00 -4.04 -21.91
N THR A 396 -2.91 -4.10 -21.14
CA THR A 396 -1.70 -3.31 -21.43
C THR A 396 -1.09 -3.68 -22.79
N TYR A 397 -0.94 -4.95 -23.10
CA TYR A 397 -0.32 -5.41 -24.34
C TYR A 397 -1.28 -5.50 -25.53
N GLY A 398 -2.61 -5.40 -25.30
CA GLY A 398 -3.64 -5.50 -26.33
C GLY A 398 -3.79 -6.89 -26.94
N ARG A 399 -3.34 -7.91 -26.22
CA ARG A 399 -3.44 -9.32 -26.60
C ARG A 399 -3.57 -10.19 -25.37
N VAL A 400 -4.33 -11.27 -25.48
CA VAL A 400 -4.45 -12.28 -24.42
C VAL A 400 -3.08 -12.87 -24.12
N GLN A 401 -2.69 -12.84 -22.85
CA GLN A 401 -1.42 -13.41 -22.40
C GLN A 401 -1.61 -14.88 -22.02
N PRO A 402 -0.62 -15.76 -22.26
CA PRO A 402 -0.70 -17.14 -21.83
C PRO A 402 -0.79 -17.22 -20.30
N MET A 403 -1.91 -17.74 -19.80
CA MET A 403 -2.19 -17.81 -18.37
C MET A 403 -1.54 -19.03 -17.70
N ARG A 404 -1.57 -20.19 -18.36
CA ARG A 404 -0.98 -21.43 -17.82
C ARG A 404 0.53 -21.43 -17.97
N GLN A 405 1.22 -22.04 -17.01
CA GLN A 405 2.63 -22.41 -17.21
C GLN A 405 2.73 -23.48 -18.28
N GLU A 406 3.71 -23.37 -19.16
CA GLU A 406 4.07 -24.48 -20.05
C GLU A 406 4.58 -25.63 -19.18
N ALA A 407 4.09 -26.85 -19.48
CA ALA A 407 4.66 -28.05 -18.85
C ALA A 407 6.18 -28.00 -19.08
N ARG A 408 6.96 -28.06 -18.01
CA ARG A 408 8.40 -28.28 -18.12
C ARG A 408 8.55 -29.62 -18.83
N THR A 409 8.86 -29.59 -20.12
CA THR A 409 9.34 -30.79 -20.82
C THR A 409 10.63 -31.16 -20.10
N ILE A 410 10.55 -32.18 -19.23
CA ILE A 410 11.73 -32.87 -18.72
C ILE A 410 12.29 -33.54 -19.97
N VAL A 411 13.20 -32.86 -20.66
CA VAL A 411 14.10 -33.56 -21.57
C VAL A 411 14.97 -34.43 -20.66
N ALA A 412 14.53 -35.64 -20.48
CA ALA A 412 15.37 -36.70 -19.97
C ALA A 412 16.56 -36.78 -20.94
N LEU A 413 17.71 -36.30 -20.51
CA LEU A 413 18.97 -36.69 -21.12
C LEU A 413 19.13 -38.18 -20.81
N ALA A 414 18.52 -38.99 -21.66
CA ALA A 414 18.85 -40.39 -21.84
C ALA A 414 19.97 -40.41 -22.87
N SER A 415 21.18 -40.48 -22.43
CA SER A 415 22.31 -41.14 -23.09
C SER A 415 23.51 -41.11 -22.16
#